data_a744c11a19b68ed11751040d98f220f2
#
_entry.id   a744c11a19b68ed11751040d98f220f2
#
_cell.length_a   1.000
_cell.length_b   1.000
_cell.length_c   1.000
_cell.angle_alpha   90.00
_cell.angle_beta   90.00
_cell.angle_gamma   90.00
#
_symmetry.space_group_name_H-M   'P 1'
#
loop_
_entity.id
_entity.type
_entity.pdbx_description
1 polymer ?
#
loop_
_entity_poly.entity_id
_entity_poly.type
_entity_poly.pdbx_seq_one_letter_code
_entity_poly.pdbx_strand_id
1 'polypeptide(L)'
;MHTPETHAQALTYEGATTIGTHIIPEAARLFAARTGLAFGAIGGAGADAGFRAAVEGRATFGGVARELTAQEKAQVAGQVVIGYDVMGVFVHGALPVKALTRAQLKEIFSGRAQNWSLFQGPDRPITVYSERLSGGRATVKAFQSMVLGNEPYGPVRELDDATDCIREVAQDPGGITAASMSFAVPGVAALAIDSAAPTLAAVQGGTYPLKRPLILVTRDLPGGAAKAFLDFMLTPAAQAIVGKLFVPAR
;
A
#
# COMPACT_ATOMS: atom_id res chain seq x y z
N MET A 1 15.59 0.69 -48.67
CA MET A 1 15.91 -0.02 -47.44
C MET A 1 15.01 0.58 -46.36
N HIS A 2 13.94 -0.17 -45.94
CA HIS A 2 13.09 0.20 -44.82
C HIS A 2 13.76 -0.33 -43.56
N THR A 3 14.31 0.55 -42.74
CA THR A 3 14.67 0.22 -41.36
C THR A 3 13.37 -0.05 -40.63
N PRO A 4 13.20 -1.21 -40.00
CA PRO A 4 12.03 -1.45 -39.14
C PRO A 4 12.11 -0.49 -37.96
N GLU A 5 11.15 0.43 -37.84
CA GLU A 5 10.89 1.13 -36.59
C GLU A 5 10.55 0.07 -35.55
N THR A 6 11.49 -0.24 -34.70
CA THR A 6 11.22 -0.99 -33.47
C THR A 6 10.31 -0.11 -32.64
N HIS A 7 8.99 -0.32 -32.73
CA HIS A 7 8.05 0.23 -31.78
C HIS A 7 8.51 -0.22 -30.39
N ALA A 8 9.11 0.69 -29.63
CA ALA A 8 9.46 0.43 -28.24
C ALA A 8 8.17 -0.02 -27.55
N GLN A 9 8.16 -1.24 -27.05
CA GLN A 9 6.99 -1.80 -26.38
C GLN A 9 6.60 -0.86 -25.22
N ALA A 10 5.34 -0.43 -25.19
CA ALA A 10 4.84 0.47 -24.16
C ALA A 10 5.06 -0.17 -22.77
N LEU A 11 5.53 0.64 -21.82
CA LEU A 11 5.69 0.19 -20.43
C LEU A 11 4.32 -0.10 -19.82
N THR A 12 4.22 -1.16 -19.03
CA THR A 12 2.96 -1.57 -18.36
C THR A 12 3.18 -1.79 -16.87
N TYR A 13 2.13 -1.58 -16.11
CA TYR A 13 2.13 -1.78 -14.67
C TYR A 13 0.97 -2.66 -14.24
N GLU A 14 1.21 -3.57 -13.34
CA GLU A 14 0.20 -4.31 -12.57
C GLU A 14 0.61 -4.33 -11.10
N GLY A 15 -0.35 -4.24 -10.15
CA GLY A 15 0.06 -4.39 -8.76
C GLY A 15 -0.81 -3.72 -7.72
N ALA A 16 -0.15 -3.32 -6.64
CA ALA A 16 -0.79 -2.67 -5.50
C ALA A 16 -1.55 -1.42 -5.95
N THR A 17 -2.84 -1.35 -5.58
CA THR A 17 -3.74 -0.23 -5.89
C THR A 17 -3.15 1.10 -5.43
N THR A 18 -2.53 1.13 -4.25
CA THR A 18 -1.86 2.32 -3.70
C THR A 18 -0.86 2.95 -4.69
N ILE A 19 -0.01 2.14 -5.33
CA ILE A 19 0.97 2.61 -6.31
C ILE A 19 0.28 2.94 -7.64
N GLY A 20 -0.58 2.02 -8.12
CA GLY A 20 -1.26 2.14 -9.42
C GLY A 20 -2.24 3.32 -9.50
N THR A 21 -2.88 3.68 -8.39
CA THR A 21 -3.84 4.80 -8.36
C THR A 21 -3.17 6.15 -8.12
N HIS A 22 -2.21 6.21 -7.21
CA HIS A 22 -1.72 7.51 -6.72
C HIS A 22 -0.37 7.94 -7.28
N ILE A 23 0.43 7.03 -7.84
CA ILE A 23 1.79 7.34 -8.27
C ILE A 23 1.96 7.15 -9.78
N ILE A 24 1.68 5.94 -10.29
CA ILE A 24 2.01 5.58 -11.67
C ILE A 24 1.35 6.47 -12.72
N PRO A 25 0.06 6.85 -12.64
CA PRO A 25 -0.56 7.65 -13.70
C PRO A 25 0.12 9.01 -13.92
N GLU A 26 0.44 9.72 -12.83
CA GLU A 26 1.12 11.02 -12.93
C GLU A 26 2.59 10.86 -13.33
N ALA A 27 3.28 9.88 -12.76
CA ALA A 27 4.67 9.57 -13.10
C ALA A 27 4.83 9.18 -14.57
N ALA A 28 3.93 8.31 -15.08
CA ALA A 28 3.90 7.90 -16.49
C ALA A 28 3.69 9.08 -17.43
N ARG A 29 2.72 9.97 -17.12
CA ARG A 29 2.46 11.18 -17.90
C ARG A 29 3.68 12.09 -17.94
N LEU A 30 4.32 12.33 -16.79
CA LEU A 30 5.51 13.19 -16.72
C LEU A 30 6.71 12.57 -17.43
N PHE A 31 6.89 11.26 -17.31
CA PHE A 31 7.94 10.51 -17.98
C PHE A 31 7.76 10.55 -19.51
N ALA A 32 6.54 10.29 -19.99
CA ALA A 32 6.23 10.33 -21.41
C ALA A 32 6.47 11.73 -22.01
N ALA A 33 6.09 12.80 -21.29
CA ALA A 33 6.33 14.17 -21.74
C ALA A 33 7.83 14.51 -21.88
N ARG A 34 8.71 13.84 -21.11
CA ARG A 34 10.16 14.07 -21.12
C ARG A 34 10.91 13.21 -22.11
N THR A 35 10.42 12.02 -22.40
CA THR A 35 11.18 10.98 -23.12
C THR A 35 10.52 10.54 -24.41
N GLY A 36 9.24 10.85 -24.61
CA GLY A 36 8.41 10.29 -25.70
C GLY A 36 8.03 8.82 -25.50
N LEU A 37 8.47 8.16 -24.41
CA LEU A 37 8.17 6.77 -24.15
C LEU A 37 6.80 6.63 -23.47
N ALA A 38 5.90 5.87 -24.10
CA ALA A 38 4.54 5.72 -23.63
C ALA A 38 4.40 4.65 -22.54
N PHE A 39 3.42 4.87 -21.65
CA PHE A 39 2.86 3.86 -20.78
C PHE A 39 1.58 3.29 -21.41
N GLY A 40 1.42 1.96 -21.33
CA GLY A 40 0.19 1.27 -21.73
C GLY A 40 -0.73 1.04 -20.51
N ALA A 41 -1.13 -0.20 -20.29
CA ALA A 41 -2.05 -0.56 -19.21
C ALA A 41 -1.44 -0.32 -17.82
N ILE A 42 -2.29 0.22 -16.93
CA ILE A 42 -2.01 0.38 -15.49
C ILE A 42 -3.12 -0.35 -14.75
N GLY A 43 -2.80 -1.51 -14.17
CA GLY A 43 -3.72 -2.35 -13.40
C GLY A 43 -3.59 -2.15 -11.88
N GLY A 44 -4.53 -2.73 -11.13
CA GLY A 44 -4.61 -2.59 -9.67
C GLY A 44 -5.10 -3.85 -8.96
N ALA A 45 -4.79 -5.03 -9.49
CA ALA A 45 -5.28 -6.31 -8.95
C ALA A 45 -4.61 -6.76 -7.63
N GLY A 46 -3.75 -5.92 -7.05
CA GLY A 46 -3.08 -6.17 -5.79
C GLY A 46 -1.62 -6.61 -5.93
N ALA A 47 -0.88 -6.57 -4.82
CA ALA A 47 0.56 -6.79 -4.80
C ALA A 47 0.98 -8.16 -5.32
N ASP A 48 0.27 -9.23 -4.95
CA ASP A 48 0.59 -10.60 -5.38
C ASP A 48 0.32 -10.79 -6.88
N ALA A 49 -0.75 -10.19 -7.39
CA ALA A 49 -1.06 -10.22 -8.82
C ALA A 49 0.01 -9.44 -9.61
N GLY A 50 0.42 -8.28 -9.11
CA GLY A 50 1.48 -7.48 -9.70
C GLY A 50 2.83 -8.18 -9.70
N PHE A 51 3.20 -8.78 -8.58
CA PHE A 51 4.43 -9.57 -8.50
C PHE A 51 4.44 -10.69 -9.53
N ARG A 52 3.37 -11.50 -9.58
CA ARG A 52 3.25 -12.58 -10.58
C ARG A 52 3.25 -12.04 -12.01
N ALA A 53 2.55 -10.95 -12.29
CA ALA A 53 2.52 -10.36 -13.62
C ALA A 53 3.91 -9.94 -14.11
N ALA A 54 4.75 -9.40 -13.22
CA ALA A 54 6.15 -9.08 -13.54
C ALA A 54 6.97 -10.35 -13.78
N VAL A 55 6.96 -11.32 -12.86
CA VAL A 55 7.73 -12.56 -12.98
C VAL A 55 7.35 -13.33 -14.24
N GLU A 56 6.08 -13.39 -14.60
CA GLU A 56 5.58 -14.04 -15.81
C GLU A 56 5.77 -13.19 -17.10
N GLY A 57 6.24 -11.97 -17.00
CA GLY A 57 6.46 -11.06 -18.13
C GLY A 57 5.18 -10.51 -18.74
N ARG A 58 4.05 -10.57 -18.02
CA ARG A 58 2.75 -9.98 -18.45
C ARG A 58 2.67 -8.48 -18.20
N ALA A 59 3.49 -7.97 -17.30
CA ALA A 59 3.67 -6.54 -17.05
C ALA A 59 5.17 -6.20 -17.01
N THR A 60 5.52 -4.99 -17.44
CA THR A 60 6.90 -4.47 -17.33
C THR A 60 7.28 -4.30 -15.86
N PHE A 61 6.36 -3.74 -15.07
CA PHE A 61 6.55 -3.51 -13.65
C PHE A 61 5.47 -4.19 -12.82
N GLY A 62 5.91 -4.91 -11.79
CA GLY A 62 5.05 -5.34 -10.69
C GLY A 62 5.12 -4.33 -9.54
N GLY A 63 3.97 -3.86 -9.07
CA GLY A 63 3.89 -2.96 -7.91
C GLY A 63 3.61 -3.72 -6.62
N VAL A 64 4.51 -3.62 -5.63
CA VAL A 64 4.36 -4.30 -4.34
C VAL A 64 4.45 -3.27 -3.21
N ALA A 65 3.39 -3.16 -2.40
CA ALA A 65 3.34 -2.25 -1.26
C ALA A 65 3.51 -3.01 0.07
N ARG A 66 4.55 -3.83 0.16
CA ARG A 66 5.00 -4.58 1.34
C ARG A 66 6.44 -5.04 1.13
N GLU A 67 7.07 -5.55 2.16
CA GLU A 67 8.35 -6.24 2.01
C GLU A 67 8.20 -7.47 1.11
N LEU A 68 9.20 -7.71 0.26
CA LEU A 68 9.33 -8.96 -0.49
C LEU A 68 9.90 -10.03 0.43
N THR A 69 9.33 -11.24 0.33
CA THR A 69 9.91 -12.41 0.98
C THR A 69 11.27 -12.78 0.35
N ALA A 70 12.08 -13.57 1.04
CA ALA A 70 13.34 -14.06 0.48
C ALA A 70 13.13 -14.84 -0.82
N GLN A 71 12.05 -15.63 -0.89
CA GLN A 71 11.69 -16.40 -2.07
C GLN A 71 11.27 -15.50 -3.25
N GLU A 72 10.54 -14.41 -2.99
CA GLU A 72 10.17 -13.42 -4.02
C GLU A 72 11.38 -12.65 -4.53
N LYS A 73 12.30 -12.24 -3.63
CA LYS A 73 13.56 -11.56 -4.03
C LYS A 73 14.40 -12.41 -4.96
N ALA A 74 14.38 -13.73 -4.82
CA ALA A 74 15.10 -14.65 -5.70
C ALA A 74 14.48 -14.82 -7.10
N GLN A 75 13.25 -14.37 -7.31
CA GLN A 75 12.51 -14.50 -8.58
C GLN A 75 12.54 -13.25 -9.46
N VAL A 76 13.06 -12.14 -8.96
CA VAL A 76 13.13 -10.86 -9.67
C VAL A 76 14.58 -10.38 -9.76
N ALA A 77 14.98 -9.90 -10.93
CA ALA A 77 16.33 -9.38 -11.14
C ALA A 77 16.41 -7.87 -10.87
N GLY A 78 15.29 -7.15 -10.95
CA GLY A 78 15.22 -5.73 -10.63
C GLY A 78 14.19 -5.44 -9.53
N GLN A 79 14.60 -4.62 -8.55
CA GLN A 79 13.70 -4.08 -7.54
C GLN A 79 14.15 -2.67 -7.16
N VAL A 80 13.19 -1.75 -7.07
CA VAL A 80 13.45 -0.35 -6.67
C VAL A 80 12.39 0.09 -5.66
N VAL A 81 12.83 0.52 -4.49
CA VAL A 81 11.96 1.20 -3.52
C VAL A 81 11.77 2.63 -4.00
N ILE A 82 10.54 3.00 -4.34
CA ILE A 82 10.18 4.34 -4.83
C ILE A 82 9.68 5.26 -3.72
N GLY A 83 9.41 4.73 -2.53
CA GLY A 83 8.94 5.45 -1.36
C GLY A 83 8.40 4.51 -0.30
N TYR A 84 7.78 5.09 0.73
CA TYR A 84 7.15 4.34 1.81
C TYR A 84 5.72 4.83 2.05
N ASP A 85 4.80 3.89 2.19
CA ASP A 85 3.42 4.16 2.58
C ASP A 85 3.28 4.11 4.10
N VAL A 86 2.45 5.01 4.62
CA VAL A 86 2.05 5.05 6.01
C VAL A 86 0.74 4.30 6.15
N MET A 87 0.73 3.20 6.87
CA MET A 87 -0.49 2.47 7.16
C MET A 87 -1.15 3.06 8.40
N GLY A 88 -2.37 3.58 8.20
CA GLY A 88 -3.23 4.03 9.29
C GLY A 88 -4.11 2.91 9.81
N VAL A 89 -4.50 3.01 11.08
CA VAL A 89 -5.62 2.27 11.64
C VAL A 89 -6.74 3.26 11.87
N PHE A 90 -7.83 3.08 11.15
CA PHE A 90 -8.95 4.01 11.13
C PHE A 90 -10.11 3.48 11.94
N VAL A 91 -10.72 4.38 12.69
CA VAL A 91 -11.97 4.16 13.43
C VAL A 91 -12.99 5.22 13.07
N HIS A 92 -14.25 5.02 13.43
CA HIS A 92 -15.28 6.05 13.27
C HIS A 92 -14.86 7.35 13.97
N GLY A 93 -15.06 8.49 13.30
CA GLY A 93 -14.56 9.79 13.75
C GLY A 93 -15.07 10.25 15.12
N ALA A 94 -16.28 9.82 15.52
CA ALA A 94 -16.85 10.12 16.82
C ALA A 94 -16.41 9.16 17.94
N LEU A 95 -15.61 8.11 17.64
CA LEU A 95 -15.11 7.22 18.67
C LEU A 95 -14.11 7.96 19.57
N PRO A 96 -14.25 7.93 20.93
CA PRO A 96 -13.37 8.65 21.83
C PRO A 96 -11.97 8.04 21.95
N VAL A 97 -11.77 6.77 21.55
CA VAL A 97 -10.46 6.11 21.53
C VAL A 97 -9.56 6.81 20.51
N LYS A 98 -8.39 7.29 20.93
CA LYS A 98 -7.46 8.06 20.07
C LYS A 98 -6.13 7.35 19.83
N ALA A 99 -5.81 6.36 20.65
CA ALA A 99 -4.56 5.62 20.55
C ALA A 99 -4.77 4.15 20.96
N LEU A 100 -4.00 3.27 20.34
CA LEU A 100 -3.88 1.86 20.72
C LEU A 100 -2.42 1.42 20.57
N THR A 101 -2.02 0.42 21.35
CA THR A 101 -0.74 -0.26 21.14
C THR A 101 -0.88 -1.33 20.06
N ARG A 102 0.23 -1.75 19.44
CA ARG A 102 0.22 -2.90 18.52
C ARG A 102 -0.29 -4.19 19.21
N ALA A 103 -0.02 -4.38 20.50
CA ALA A 103 -0.56 -5.50 21.25
C ALA A 103 -2.10 -5.44 21.34
N GLN A 104 -2.69 -4.27 21.60
CA GLN A 104 -4.13 -4.09 21.62
C GLN A 104 -4.76 -4.27 20.22
N LEU A 105 -4.11 -3.77 19.16
CA LEU A 105 -4.54 -4.04 17.80
C LEU A 105 -4.51 -5.54 17.47
N LYS A 106 -3.49 -6.26 17.93
CA LYS A 106 -3.42 -7.71 17.78
C LYS A 106 -4.63 -8.40 18.43
N GLU A 107 -5.02 -8.01 19.64
CA GLU A 107 -6.20 -8.55 20.32
C GLU A 107 -7.50 -8.28 19.53
N ILE A 108 -7.65 -7.08 18.97
CA ILE A 108 -8.82 -6.70 18.16
C ILE A 108 -8.86 -7.51 16.86
N PHE A 109 -7.79 -7.44 16.06
CA PHE A 109 -7.79 -8.02 14.71
C PHE A 109 -7.68 -9.56 14.70
N SER A 110 -7.28 -10.18 15.81
CA SER A 110 -7.37 -11.64 15.99
C SER A 110 -8.73 -12.09 16.58
N GLY A 111 -9.64 -11.14 16.88
CA GLY A 111 -10.97 -11.43 17.43
C GLY A 111 -11.01 -11.76 18.91
N ARG A 112 -9.89 -11.63 19.63
CA ARG A 112 -9.85 -11.86 21.10
C ARG A 112 -10.50 -10.71 21.88
N ALA A 113 -10.40 -9.48 21.40
CA ALA A 113 -11.09 -8.32 21.96
C ALA A 113 -12.21 -7.86 21.02
N GLN A 114 -13.45 -7.87 21.52
CA GLN A 114 -14.64 -7.63 20.68
C GLN A 114 -15.48 -6.44 21.15
N ASN A 115 -15.02 -5.67 22.15
CA ASN A 115 -15.76 -4.52 22.68
C ASN A 115 -14.80 -3.37 22.99
N TRP A 116 -15.23 -2.15 22.58
CA TRP A 116 -14.46 -0.93 22.79
C TRP A 116 -14.26 -0.55 24.26
N SER A 117 -15.13 -1.02 25.17
CA SER A 117 -14.98 -0.79 26.61
C SER A 117 -13.66 -1.34 27.18
N LEU A 118 -13.05 -2.33 26.54
CA LEU A 118 -11.73 -2.86 26.90
C LEU A 118 -10.60 -1.86 26.65
N PHE A 119 -10.85 -0.81 25.88
CA PHE A 119 -9.89 0.22 25.46
C PHE A 119 -10.32 1.62 25.89
N GLN A 120 -11.03 1.75 27.00
CA GLN A 120 -11.58 3.03 27.53
C GLN A 120 -12.55 3.71 26.54
N GLY A 121 -13.14 2.95 25.64
CA GLY A 121 -14.21 3.37 24.74
C GLY A 121 -15.60 3.10 25.33
N PRO A 122 -16.65 3.40 24.57
CA PRO A 122 -18.03 3.07 24.96
C PRO A 122 -18.25 1.55 24.99
N ASP A 123 -19.28 1.12 25.75
CA ASP A 123 -19.77 -0.26 25.68
C ASP A 123 -20.43 -0.48 24.30
N ARG A 124 -19.61 -0.92 23.34
CA ARG A 124 -19.99 -1.11 21.95
C ARG A 124 -19.16 -2.21 21.32
N PRO A 125 -19.79 -3.13 20.56
CA PRO A 125 -19.06 -4.14 19.80
C PRO A 125 -18.09 -3.50 18.79
N ILE A 126 -16.94 -4.16 18.60
CA ILE A 126 -15.96 -3.80 17.57
C ILE A 126 -16.33 -4.54 16.29
N THR A 127 -16.47 -3.82 15.18
CA THR A 127 -16.60 -4.40 13.84
C THR A 127 -15.30 -4.20 13.09
N VAL A 128 -14.58 -5.28 12.80
CA VAL A 128 -13.34 -5.22 12.01
C VAL A 128 -13.69 -5.35 10.53
N TYR A 129 -13.33 -4.34 9.74
CA TYR A 129 -13.42 -4.36 8.27
C TYR A 129 -12.04 -4.63 7.68
N SER A 130 -11.95 -5.44 6.64
CA SER A 130 -10.71 -5.76 5.95
C SER A 130 -10.95 -5.94 4.46
N GLU A 131 -9.96 -5.61 3.64
CA GLU A 131 -9.92 -6.13 2.28
C GLU A 131 -9.91 -7.66 2.33
N ARG A 132 -10.35 -8.32 1.23
CA ARG A 132 -10.40 -9.79 1.14
C ARG A 132 -9.10 -10.44 1.59
N LEU A 133 -9.18 -11.29 2.61
CA LEU A 133 -8.01 -11.94 3.22
C LEU A 133 -7.30 -12.86 2.23
N SER A 134 -8.05 -13.53 1.35
CA SER A 134 -7.53 -14.43 0.32
C SER A 134 -7.01 -13.73 -0.94
N GLY A 135 -7.23 -12.41 -1.06
CA GLY A 135 -6.98 -11.66 -2.31
C GLY A 135 -5.53 -11.26 -2.58
N GLY A 136 -4.58 -11.62 -1.73
CA GLY A 136 -3.17 -11.21 -1.89
C GLY A 136 -2.94 -9.71 -1.74
N ARG A 137 -3.83 -9.02 -1.01
CA ARG A 137 -3.77 -7.57 -0.79
C ARG A 137 -2.57 -7.20 0.08
N ALA A 138 -1.83 -6.19 -0.37
CA ALA A 138 -0.62 -5.76 0.33
C ALA A 138 -0.90 -5.24 1.74
N THR A 139 -2.01 -4.54 1.95
CA THR A 139 -2.41 -4.04 3.28
C THR A 139 -2.65 -5.18 4.25
N VAL A 140 -3.43 -6.20 3.83
CA VAL A 140 -3.74 -7.37 4.66
C VAL A 140 -2.46 -8.08 5.09
N LYS A 141 -1.57 -8.39 4.14
CA LYS A 141 -0.31 -9.10 4.42
C LYS A 141 0.66 -8.27 5.26
N ALA A 142 0.80 -6.98 4.96
CA ALA A 142 1.69 -6.11 5.72
C ALA A 142 1.19 -5.94 7.16
N PHE A 143 -0.11 -5.71 7.37
CA PHE A 143 -0.68 -5.60 8.70
C PHE A 143 -0.59 -6.91 9.49
N GLN A 144 -0.84 -8.05 8.83
CA GLN A 144 -0.68 -9.36 9.44
C GLN A 144 0.75 -9.56 9.94
N SER A 145 1.74 -9.24 9.13
CA SER A 145 3.16 -9.35 9.53
C SER A 145 3.52 -8.40 10.67
N MET A 146 3.15 -7.10 10.55
CA MET A 146 3.61 -6.05 11.47
C MET A 146 2.86 -6.03 12.81
N VAL A 147 1.60 -6.46 12.83
CA VAL A 147 0.71 -6.36 14.00
C VAL A 147 0.34 -7.73 14.55
N LEU A 148 -0.07 -8.67 13.70
CA LEU A 148 -0.50 -10.00 14.15
C LEU A 148 0.67 -10.97 14.36
N GLY A 149 1.89 -10.62 13.89
CA GLY A 149 3.03 -11.55 13.99
C GLY A 149 2.84 -12.81 13.15
N ASN A 150 2.15 -12.65 12.00
CA ASN A 150 1.72 -13.70 11.07
C ASN A 150 0.63 -14.66 11.63
N GLU A 151 0.04 -14.38 12.79
CA GLU A 151 -1.18 -15.07 13.22
C GLU A 151 -2.34 -14.74 12.24
N PRO A 152 -3.32 -15.64 12.08
CA PRO A 152 -4.49 -15.36 11.26
C PRO A 152 -5.34 -14.22 11.82
N TYR A 153 -6.05 -13.54 10.94
CA TYR A 153 -7.12 -12.64 11.34
C TYR A 153 -8.24 -13.43 12.02
N GLY A 154 -8.89 -12.82 12.99
CA GLY A 154 -10.16 -13.27 13.54
C GLY A 154 -11.34 -12.98 12.61
N PRO A 155 -12.57 -12.97 13.16
CA PRO A 155 -13.75 -12.60 12.38
C PRO A 155 -13.64 -11.17 11.85
N VAL A 156 -13.74 -11.00 10.52
CA VAL A 156 -13.73 -9.69 9.84
C VAL A 156 -14.89 -9.63 8.84
N ARG A 157 -15.35 -8.42 8.54
CA ARG A 157 -16.20 -8.15 7.38
C ARG A 157 -15.31 -7.86 6.19
N GLU A 158 -15.23 -8.79 5.24
CA GLU A 158 -14.42 -8.66 4.05
C GLU A 158 -15.10 -7.80 3.00
N LEU A 159 -14.35 -6.87 2.41
CA LEU A 159 -14.78 -5.98 1.35
C LEU A 159 -13.76 -6.02 0.18
N ASP A 160 -14.14 -5.44 -0.96
CA ASP A 160 -13.35 -5.59 -2.17
C ASP A 160 -12.06 -4.78 -2.13
N ASP A 161 -12.08 -3.58 -1.52
CA ASP A 161 -10.92 -2.71 -1.45
C ASP A 161 -10.88 -1.82 -0.19
N ALA A 162 -9.78 -1.08 -0.04
CA ALA A 162 -9.55 -0.19 1.09
C ALA A 162 -10.55 0.99 1.14
N THR A 163 -11.01 1.47 -0.01
CA THR A 163 -11.98 2.58 -0.10
C THR A 163 -13.31 2.18 0.52
N ASP A 164 -13.77 0.96 0.22
CA ASP A 164 -15.00 0.42 0.80
C ASP A 164 -14.84 0.20 2.30
N CYS A 165 -13.71 -0.35 2.75
CA CYS A 165 -13.44 -0.52 4.18
C CYS A 165 -13.51 0.81 4.94
N ILE A 166 -12.88 1.85 4.44
CA ILE A 166 -12.88 3.19 5.05
C ILE A 166 -14.30 3.78 5.06
N ARG A 167 -15.07 3.60 3.98
CA ARG A 167 -16.45 4.11 3.89
C ARG A 167 -17.36 3.44 4.90
N GLU A 168 -17.24 2.12 5.09
CA GLU A 168 -18.00 1.40 6.10
C GLU A 168 -17.64 1.85 7.51
N VAL A 169 -16.36 2.05 7.82
CA VAL A 169 -15.91 2.59 9.12
C VAL A 169 -16.45 4.00 9.37
N ALA A 170 -16.56 4.84 8.33
CA ALA A 170 -17.15 6.18 8.46
C ALA A 170 -18.65 6.16 8.83
N GLN A 171 -19.34 5.04 8.62
CA GLN A 171 -20.76 4.85 8.92
C GLN A 171 -21.04 3.96 10.14
N ASP A 172 -20.07 3.13 10.53
CA ASP A 172 -20.18 2.24 11.70
C ASP A 172 -19.48 2.81 12.92
N PRO A 173 -20.21 3.29 13.94
CA PRO A 173 -19.62 3.82 15.17
C PRO A 173 -18.74 2.83 15.96
N GLY A 174 -18.83 1.53 15.67
CA GLY A 174 -17.98 0.47 16.23
C GLY A 174 -16.88 -0.01 15.29
N GLY A 175 -16.81 0.57 14.09
CA GLY A 175 -15.93 0.12 13.01
C GLY A 175 -14.45 0.43 13.23
N ILE A 176 -13.61 -0.48 12.76
CA ILE A 176 -12.14 -0.34 12.68
C ILE A 176 -11.63 -1.01 11.41
N THR A 177 -10.64 -0.40 10.76
CA THR A 177 -9.93 -0.97 9.62
C THR A 177 -8.47 -0.51 9.56
N ALA A 178 -7.63 -1.24 8.85
CA ALA A 178 -6.27 -0.83 8.50
C ALA A 178 -6.19 -0.52 7.00
N ALA A 179 -5.67 0.63 6.64
CA ALA A 179 -5.50 1.06 5.25
C ALA A 179 -4.31 2.02 5.10
N SER A 180 -3.89 2.30 3.86
CA SER A 180 -2.97 3.42 3.62
C SER A 180 -3.61 4.75 4.06
N MET A 181 -2.81 5.64 4.62
CA MET A 181 -3.25 7.02 4.94
C MET A 181 -3.74 7.78 3.70
N SER A 182 -3.35 7.36 2.50
CA SER A 182 -3.82 7.95 1.23
C SER A 182 -5.31 7.76 0.96
N PHE A 183 -5.99 6.84 1.68
CA PHE A 183 -7.43 6.59 1.58
C PHE A 183 -8.26 7.28 2.67
N ALA A 184 -7.65 8.08 3.54
CA ALA A 184 -8.38 8.78 4.59
C ALA A 184 -9.47 9.70 4.01
N VAL A 185 -10.67 9.67 4.60
CA VAL A 185 -11.82 10.49 4.21
C VAL A 185 -12.44 11.17 5.44
N PRO A 186 -13.27 12.20 5.27
CA PRO A 186 -14.08 12.72 6.37
C PRO A 186 -14.96 11.63 7.01
N GLY A 187 -15.13 11.70 8.33
CA GLY A 187 -15.94 10.73 9.09
C GLY A 187 -15.13 9.62 9.76
N VAL A 188 -13.85 9.45 9.42
CA VAL A 188 -12.93 8.55 10.12
C VAL A 188 -11.83 9.31 10.87
N ALA A 189 -11.27 8.68 11.89
CA ALA A 189 -10.10 9.16 12.61
C ALA A 189 -8.99 8.09 12.58
N ALA A 190 -7.76 8.50 12.29
CA ALA A 190 -6.60 7.63 12.37
C ALA A 190 -6.08 7.59 13.81
N LEU A 191 -5.85 6.39 14.34
CA LEU A 191 -5.33 6.19 15.69
C LEU A 191 -3.81 6.43 15.75
N ALA A 192 -3.35 6.98 16.87
CA ALA A 192 -1.94 6.87 17.23
C ALA A 192 -1.63 5.41 17.64
N ILE A 193 -0.48 4.90 17.17
CA ILE A 193 -0.02 3.54 17.46
C ILE A 193 1.27 3.58 18.26
N ASP A 194 1.32 2.86 19.39
CA ASP A 194 2.43 2.90 20.35
C ASP A 194 2.81 4.36 20.69
N SER A 195 1.81 5.22 20.90
CA SER A 195 1.91 6.66 21.20
C SER A 195 2.41 7.54 20.05
N ALA A 196 2.64 7.02 18.86
CA ALA A 196 3.03 7.80 17.68
C ALA A 196 1.83 8.02 16.75
N ALA A 197 1.59 9.27 16.34
CA ALA A 197 0.57 9.60 15.34
C ALA A 197 1.04 9.22 13.92
N PRO A 198 0.13 8.84 13.00
CA PRO A 198 0.47 8.47 11.62
C PRO A 198 0.78 9.69 10.75
N THR A 199 1.83 10.44 11.09
CA THR A 199 2.29 11.64 10.37
C THR A 199 3.55 11.35 9.58
N LEU A 200 3.78 12.12 8.50
CA LEU A 200 5.02 12.02 7.72
C LEU A 200 6.24 12.24 8.61
N ALA A 201 6.20 13.22 9.51
CA ALA A 201 7.30 13.50 10.44
C ALA A 201 7.62 12.32 11.36
N ALA A 202 6.59 11.67 11.94
CA ALA A 202 6.77 10.49 12.79
C ALA A 202 7.34 9.29 12.00
N VAL A 203 6.94 9.14 10.73
CA VAL A 203 7.46 8.07 9.87
C VAL A 203 8.89 8.35 9.45
N GLN A 204 9.24 9.57 9.06
CA GLN A 204 10.60 9.98 8.73
C GLN A 204 11.53 9.88 9.95
N GLY A 205 11.05 10.29 11.13
CA GLY A 205 11.76 10.15 12.40
C GLY A 205 11.83 8.71 12.95
N GLY A 206 11.20 7.74 12.27
CA GLY A 206 11.23 6.32 12.67
C GLY A 206 10.41 5.96 13.90
N THR A 207 9.58 6.87 14.42
CA THR A 207 8.76 6.66 15.62
C THR A 207 7.43 5.98 15.32
N TYR A 208 6.84 6.18 14.12
CA TYR A 208 5.62 5.51 13.73
C TYR A 208 5.90 4.08 13.21
N PRO A 209 5.28 3.03 13.79
CA PRO A 209 5.70 1.66 13.54
C PRO A 209 5.12 1.04 12.24
N LEU A 210 4.01 1.57 11.72
CA LEU A 210 3.30 0.94 10.59
C LEU A 210 3.64 1.65 9.27
N LYS A 211 4.82 1.42 8.75
CA LYS A 211 5.25 1.84 7.40
C LYS A 211 5.62 0.64 6.55
N ARG A 212 5.38 0.72 5.25
CA ARG A 212 5.72 -0.33 4.29
C ARG A 212 6.37 0.26 3.05
N PRO A 213 7.34 -0.43 2.43
CA PRO A 213 7.95 0.05 1.19
C PRO A 213 6.96 -0.04 0.02
N LEU A 214 7.08 0.92 -0.88
CA LEU A 214 6.47 0.90 -2.21
C LEU A 214 7.55 0.48 -3.19
N ILE A 215 7.41 -0.73 -3.76
CA ILE A 215 8.46 -1.37 -4.56
C ILE A 215 7.94 -1.57 -5.99
N LEU A 216 8.76 -1.22 -6.98
CA LEU A 216 8.60 -1.70 -8.34
C LEU A 216 9.57 -2.85 -8.58
N VAL A 217 9.06 -3.96 -9.11
CA VAL A 217 9.86 -5.14 -9.46
C VAL A 217 9.81 -5.39 -10.96
N THR A 218 10.90 -5.97 -11.50
CA THR A 218 10.99 -6.44 -12.89
C THR A 218 11.53 -7.86 -12.90
N ARG A 219 11.07 -8.69 -13.86
CA ARG A 219 11.55 -10.06 -14.03
C ARG A 219 13.05 -10.10 -14.28
N ASP A 220 13.46 -9.36 -15.32
CA ASP A 220 14.84 -9.32 -15.78
C ASP A 220 15.55 -8.06 -15.28
N LEU A 221 16.87 -8.00 -15.40
CA LEU A 221 17.61 -6.77 -15.15
C LEU A 221 17.05 -5.66 -16.07
N PRO A 222 16.64 -4.53 -15.50
CA PRO A 222 15.98 -3.50 -16.27
C PRO A 222 16.95 -2.87 -17.28
N GLY A 223 16.55 -2.82 -18.55
CA GLY A 223 17.24 -2.17 -19.64
C GLY A 223 16.33 -1.19 -20.39
N GLY A 224 16.90 -0.37 -21.28
CA GLY A 224 16.13 0.51 -22.18
C GLY A 224 15.10 1.37 -21.43
N ALA A 225 13.85 1.36 -21.92
CA ALA A 225 12.76 2.15 -21.37
C ALA A 225 12.41 1.80 -19.92
N ALA A 226 12.49 0.52 -19.53
CA ALA A 226 12.20 0.07 -18.18
C ALA A 226 13.22 0.64 -17.17
N LYS A 227 14.52 0.57 -17.52
CA LYS A 227 15.57 1.18 -16.69
C LYS A 227 15.39 2.70 -16.59
N ALA A 228 15.13 3.36 -17.72
CA ALA A 228 14.93 4.82 -17.75
C ALA A 228 13.77 5.26 -16.86
N PHE A 229 12.66 4.48 -16.81
CA PHE A 229 11.55 4.77 -15.91
C PHE A 229 11.91 4.54 -14.43
N LEU A 230 12.60 3.45 -14.09
CA LEU A 230 13.04 3.21 -12.71
C LEU A 230 14.00 4.29 -12.23
N ASP A 231 14.96 4.71 -13.07
CA ASP A 231 15.87 5.82 -12.76
C ASP A 231 15.09 7.14 -12.58
N PHE A 232 14.11 7.39 -13.46
CA PHE A 232 13.22 8.56 -13.37
C PHE A 232 12.46 8.58 -12.04
N MET A 233 11.96 7.43 -11.57
CA MET A 233 11.22 7.35 -10.29
C MET A 233 12.05 7.80 -9.07
N LEU A 234 13.38 7.79 -9.17
CA LEU A 234 14.27 8.25 -8.11
C LEU A 234 14.73 9.71 -8.29
N THR A 235 14.29 10.40 -9.35
CA THR A 235 14.58 11.83 -9.54
C THR A 235 13.77 12.73 -8.62
N PRO A 236 14.21 13.96 -8.30
CA PRO A 236 13.42 14.90 -7.50
C PRO A 236 12.02 15.14 -8.04
N ALA A 237 11.85 15.15 -9.37
CA ALA A 237 10.56 15.37 -10.00
C ALA A 237 9.55 14.23 -9.75
N ALA A 238 9.98 12.98 -9.84
CA ALA A 238 9.14 11.83 -9.53
C ALA A 238 8.94 11.67 -8.01
N GLN A 239 9.97 11.95 -7.22
CA GLN A 239 9.88 11.92 -5.76
C GLN A 239 8.93 13.00 -5.21
N ALA A 240 8.78 14.14 -5.89
CA ALA A 240 7.74 15.12 -5.58
C ALA A 240 6.32 14.59 -5.81
N ILE A 241 6.11 13.70 -6.80
CA ILE A 241 4.84 13.00 -7.00
C ILE A 241 4.57 12.04 -5.82
N VAL A 242 5.57 11.24 -5.46
CA VAL A 242 5.49 10.34 -4.29
C VAL A 242 5.19 11.13 -3.02
N GLY A 243 5.89 12.24 -2.81
CA GLY A 243 5.77 13.08 -1.61
C GLY A 243 4.41 13.76 -1.38
N LYS A 244 3.49 13.71 -2.36
CA LYS A 244 2.12 14.23 -2.18
C LYS A 244 1.32 13.46 -1.13
N LEU A 245 1.50 12.14 -1.05
CA LEU A 245 0.72 11.24 -0.19
C LEU A 245 1.58 10.24 0.59
N PHE A 246 2.85 10.08 0.23
CA PHE A 246 3.74 9.05 0.76
C PHE A 246 5.06 9.68 1.22
N VAL A 247 5.90 8.87 1.87
CA VAL A 247 7.26 9.28 2.24
C VAL A 247 8.19 8.96 1.07
N PRO A 248 8.86 9.95 0.48
CA PRO A 248 9.83 9.71 -0.59
C PRO A 248 10.96 8.76 -0.18
N ALA A 249 11.53 8.05 -1.15
CA ALA A 249 12.69 7.17 -0.92
C ALA A 249 13.99 7.94 -0.74
N ARG A 250 14.05 9.19 -1.24
CA ARG A 250 15.22 10.08 -1.21
C ARG A 250 14.82 11.52 -0.95
#